data_80c4372d60c4f53fdd9ab00f00a5a086
#
_entry.id   80c4372d60c4f53fdd9ab00f00a5a086
#
_cell.length_a   1.000
_cell.length_b   1.000
_cell.length_c   1.000
_cell.angle_alpha   90.00
_cell.angle_beta   90.00
_cell.angle_gamma   90.00
#
_symmetry.space_group_name_H-M   'P 1'
#
loop_
_entity.id
_entity.type
_entity.pdbx_description
1 polymer ?
#
loop_
_entity_poly.entity_id
_entity_poly.type
_entity_poly.pdbx_seq_one_letter_code
_entity_poly.pdbx_strand_id
1 'polypeptide(L)'
;MRRNFETFIEHGLAIERNRDAAMELLTISHSYDALAGADLVFEAAAEDLNVKHAIYAAVEAVVDADTPIASTTSSIPVDDLCAGMQHPERMLVAHPFQPVHIQPLVELVGGSCTAQSALERTYELLIALDRKVVRLKKSVPGFVVNRLAQAMFRESLYMIEQGVADAADIDLAVRYAVGMRYASIGLLEYFDDVGFDLEKAIAQTVYPDLCAVDSVQQIVQDGIAAGNTGRRAGLGLYDWSKKDDADYLRRKTAPFLNDIHWKLPE
;
A
#
# COMPACT_ATOMS: atom_id res chain seq x y z
N MET A 1 -5.24 -2.40 18.06
CA MET A 1 -4.98 -0.99 18.40
C MET A 1 -4.08 -0.84 19.62
N ARG A 2 -4.42 -1.30 20.86
CA ARG A 2 -3.54 -1.18 22.06
C ARG A 2 -2.09 -1.57 21.79
N ARG A 3 -1.86 -2.76 21.21
CA ARG A 3 -0.51 -3.25 20.87
C ARG A 3 0.28 -2.31 19.94
N ASN A 4 -0.39 -1.63 19.02
CA ASN A 4 0.28 -0.66 18.15
C ASN A 4 0.72 0.59 18.95
N PHE A 5 -0.11 1.03 19.91
CA PHE A 5 0.27 2.12 20.81
C PHE A 5 1.45 1.76 21.73
N GLU A 6 1.56 0.51 22.17
CA GLU A 6 2.74 0.06 22.93
C GLU A 6 4.02 0.25 22.11
N THR A 7 4.01 -0.16 20.84
CA THR A 7 5.14 0.11 19.92
C THR A 7 5.43 1.61 19.79
N PHE A 8 4.42 2.45 19.68
CA PHE A 8 4.62 3.90 19.59
C PHE A 8 5.19 4.51 20.86
N ILE A 9 4.75 4.04 22.02
CA ILE A 9 5.26 4.48 23.33
C ILE A 9 6.72 4.04 23.48
N GLU A 10 7.06 2.81 23.14
CA GLU A 10 8.44 2.29 23.14
C GLU A 10 9.40 3.11 22.26
N HIS A 11 8.88 3.69 21.16
CA HIS A 11 9.67 4.54 20.25
C HIS A 11 9.55 6.05 20.55
N GLY A 12 8.91 6.44 21.66
CA GLY A 12 8.74 7.85 22.03
C GLY A 12 7.80 8.64 21.11
N LEU A 13 6.97 7.97 20.29
CA LEU A 13 6.02 8.57 19.35
C LEU A 13 4.66 8.86 19.99
N ALA A 14 4.36 8.27 21.14
CA ALA A 14 3.14 8.49 21.91
C ALA A 14 3.41 8.26 23.40
N ILE A 15 2.47 8.69 24.24
CA ILE A 15 2.45 8.41 25.67
C ILE A 15 1.18 7.62 26.03
N GLU A 16 1.14 7.04 27.23
CA GLU A 16 -0.02 6.23 27.67
C GLU A 16 -1.34 6.99 27.60
N ARG A 17 -1.34 8.28 27.95
CA ARG A 17 -2.53 9.14 27.86
C ARG A 17 -3.10 9.20 26.43
N ASN A 18 -2.24 9.26 25.39
CA ASN A 18 -2.70 9.26 24.00
C ASN A 18 -3.39 7.94 23.64
N ARG A 19 -2.82 6.80 24.11
CA ARG A 19 -3.43 5.48 23.94
C ARG A 19 -4.81 5.44 24.58
N ASP A 20 -4.92 5.87 25.82
CA ASP A 20 -6.14 5.78 26.61
C ASP A 20 -7.24 6.69 26.02
N ALA A 21 -6.92 7.91 25.66
CA ALA A 21 -7.83 8.80 24.94
C ALA A 21 -8.31 8.23 23.60
N ALA A 22 -7.42 7.64 22.80
CA ALA A 22 -7.81 7.00 21.54
C ALA A 22 -8.71 5.77 21.75
N MET A 23 -8.52 5.04 22.84
CA MET A 23 -9.36 3.88 23.16
C MET A 23 -10.76 4.29 23.62
N GLU A 24 -10.92 5.45 24.26
CA GLU A 24 -12.24 6.00 24.65
C GLU A 24 -13.07 6.44 23.43
N LEU A 25 -12.42 6.88 22.35
CA LEU A 25 -13.07 7.27 21.10
C LEU A 25 -13.47 6.07 20.21
N LEU A 26 -13.01 4.85 20.55
CA LEU A 26 -13.26 3.68 19.74
C LEU A 26 -14.58 3.01 20.12
N THR A 27 -15.52 2.97 19.18
CA THR A 27 -16.75 2.17 19.30
C THR A 27 -16.65 0.92 18.43
N ILE A 28 -17.00 -0.24 18.98
CA ILE A 28 -17.09 -1.52 18.26
C ILE A 28 -18.56 -1.93 18.21
N SER A 29 -19.08 -2.17 17.00
CA SER A 29 -20.47 -2.57 16.78
C SER A 29 -20.57 -3.73 15.80
N HIS A 30 -21.62 -4.53 15.93
CA HIS A 30 -22.04 -5.53 14.96
C HIS A 30 -23.19 -5.03 14.08
N SER A 31 -23.70 -3.80 14.31
CA SER A 31 -24.72 -3.15 13.48
C SER A 31 -24.13 -2.05 12.64
N TYR A 32 -24.54 -1.96 11.39
CA TYR A 32 -24.22 -0.85 10.50
C TYR A 32 -24.85 0.49 10.97
N ASP A 33 -25.88 0.47 11.82
CA ASP A 33 -26.49 1.70 12.39
C ASP A 33 -25.44 2.57 13.12
N ALA A 34 -24.38 1.96 13.62
CA ALA A 34 -23.27 2.69 14.24
C ALA A 34 -22.49 3.58 13.27
N LEU A 35 -22.73 3.47 11.96
CA LEU A 35 -22.13 4.32 10.93
C LEU A 35 -22.97 5.59 10.64
N ALA A 36 -24.15 5.74 11.24
CA ALA A 36 -24.97 6.93 11.06
C ALA A 36 -24.18 8.19 11.45
N GLY A 37 -24.14 9.18 10.55
CA GLY A 37 -23.37 10.41 10.74
C GLY A 37 -21.85 10.28 10.54
N ALA A 38 -21.37 9.19 9.96
CA ALA A 38 -19.96 9.04 9.61
C ALA A 38 -19.55 10.01 8.50
N ASP A 39 -18.37 10.63 8.63
CA ASP A 39 -17.80 11.52 7.60
C ASP A 39 -17.20 10.74 6.44
N LEU A 40 -16.75 9.50 6.68
CA LEU A 40 -16.13 8.60 5.71
C LEU A 40 -16.27 7.16 6.19
N VAL A 41 -16.60 6.24 5.30
CA VAL A 41 -16.61 4.81 5.58
C VAL A 41 -15.45 4.13 4.87
N PHE A 42 -14.58 3.43 5.60
CA PHE A 42 -13.59 2.52 5.04
C PHE A 42 -14.12 1.08 5.02
N GLU A 43 -14.17 0.47 3.84
CA GLU A 43 -14.48 -0.94 3.68
C GLU A 43 -13.16 -1.72 3.56
N ALA A 44 -12.93 -2.65 4.49
CA ALA A 44 -11.73 -3.49 4.56
C ALA A 44 -12.08 -4.98 4.76
N ALA A 45 -13.14 -5.44 4.09
CA ALA A 45 -13.63 -6.81 4.16
C ALA A 45 -12.83 -7.74 3.21
N ALA A 46 -13.30 -8.99 3.08
CA ALA A 46 -12.70 -9.96 2.16
C ALA A 46 -12.68 -9.44 0.71
N GLU A 47 -11.65 -9.84 -0.04
CA GLU A 47 -11.47 -9.46 -1.44
C GLU A 47 -12.40 -10.30 -2.35
N ASP A 48 -13.70 -10.15 -2.12
CA ASP A 48 -14.80 -10.80 -2.84
C ASP A 48 -15.87 -9.76 -3.18
N LEU A 49 -16.18 -9.62 -4.44
CA LEU A 49 -17.07 -8.60 -4.96
C LEU A 49 -18.51 -8.73 -4.42
N ASN A 50 -19.01 -9.96 -4.25
CA ASN A 50 -20.35 -10.19 -3.71
C ASN A 50 -20.44 -9.77 -2.23
N VAL A 51 -19.39 -10.09 -1.46
CA VAL A 51 -19.28 -9.66 -0.06
C VAL A 51 -19.26 -8.14 0.03
N LYS A 52 -18.47 -7.47 -0.81
CA LYS A 52 -18.37 -6.01 -0.84
C LYS A 52 -19.69 -5.36 -1.25
N HIS A 53 -20.37 -5.85 -2.28
CA HIS A 53 -21.68 -5.34 -2.70
C HIS A 53 -22.74 -5.46 -1.60
N ALA A 54 -22.77 -6.58 -0.88
CA ALA A 54 -23.69 -6.76 0.26
C ALA A 54 -23.40 -5.74 1.39
N ILE A 55 -22.13 -5.46 1.65
CA ILE A 55 -21.71 -4.43 2.62
C ILE A 55 -22.16 -3.05 2.15
N TYR A 56 -21.91 -2.68 0.89
CA TYR A 56 -22.27 -1.37 0.36
C TYR A 56 -23.78 -1.13 0.43
N ALA A 57 -24.60 -2.10 0.06
CA ALA A 57 -26.05 -2.00 0.18
C ALA A 57 -26.51 -1.77 1.64
N ALA A 58 -25.87 -2.43 2.61
CA ALA A 58 -26.17 -2.24 4.03
C ALA A 58 -25.68 -0.87 4.56
N VAL A 59 -24.51 -0.42 4.11
CA VAL A 59 -23.95 0.89 4.46
C VAL A 59 -24.79 2.02 3.90
N GLU A 60 -25.20 1.92 2.63
CA GLU A 60 -26.06 2.92 1.96
C GLU A 60 -27.40 3.15 2.65
N ALA A 61 -27.91 2.14 3.37
CA ALA A 61 -29.17 2.26 4.10
C ALA A 61 -29.07 3.11 5.38
N VAL A 62 -27.87 3.41 5.87
CA VAL A 62 -27.67 4.04 7.19
C VAL A 62 -26.84 5.31 7.17
N VAL A 63 -25.99 5.51 6.17
CA VAL A 63 -25.15 6.72 6.05
C VAL A 63 -25.79 7.75 5.12
N ASP A 64 -25.43 9.02 5.29
CA ASP A 64 -25.92 10.08 4.41
C ASP A 64 -25.49 9.84 2.96
N ALA A 65 -26.30 10.29 1.99
CA ALA A 65 -26.12 10.03 0.57
C ALA A 65 -24.78 10.57 0.01
N ASP A 66 -24.22 11.61 0.62
CA ASP A 66 -22.96 12.24 0.24
C ASP A 66 -21.75 11.74 1.04
N THR A 67 -21.94 10.82 2.00
CA THR A 67 -20.84 10.22 2.75
C THR A 67 -19.99 9.32 1.82
N PRO A 68 -18.68 9.59 1.61
CA PRO A 68 -17.84 8.75 0.79
C PRO A 68 -17.70 7.34 1.35
N ILE A 69 -17.69 6.35 0.47
CA ILE A 69 -17.38 4.96 0.79
C ILE A 69 -16.08 4.59 0.10
N ALA A 70 -15.04 4.33 0.88
CA ALA A 70 -13.69 4.03 0.39
C ALA A 70 -13.36 2.55 0.60
N SER A 71 -13.23 1.79 -0.48
CA SER A 71 -12.70 0.43 -0.39
C SER A 71 -11.18 0.44 -0.23
N THR A 72 -10.65 -0.51 0.53
CA THR A 72 -9.20 -0.72 0.66
C THR A 72 -8.67 -1.80 -0.30
N THR A 73 -9.45 -2.19 -1.30
CA THR A 73 -9.03 -3.17 -2.31
C THR A 73 -7.73 -2.76 -2.98
N SER A 74 -6.90 -3.74 -3.31
CA SER A 74 -5.67 -3.55 -4.10
C SER A 74 -5.83 -3.93 -5.57
N SER A 75 -6.97 -4.54 -5.96
CA SER A 75 -7.12 -5.19 -7.26
C SER A 75 -8.44 -4.94 -7.97
N ILE A 76 -9.56 -4.75 -7.25
CA ILE A 76 -10.88 -4.62 -7.85
C ILE A 76 -11.08 -3.21 -8.39
N PRO A 77 -11.46 -3.04 -9.68
CA PRO A 77 -11.77 -1.73 -10.25
C PRO A 77 -12.94 -1.03 -9.50
N VAL A 78 -12.86 0.29 -9.39
CA VAL A 78 -13.91 1.07 -8.72
C VAL A 78 -15.26 0.90 -9.40
N ASP A 79 -15.28 0.80 -10.73
CA ASP A 79 -16.51 0.65 -11.50
C ASP A 79 -17.21 -0.69 -11.22
N ASP A 80 -16.46 -1.74 -10.91
CA ASP A 80 -17.01 -3.02 -10.45
C ASP A 80 -17.54 -2.93 -9.02
N LEU A 81 -16.84 -2.19 -8.14
CA LEU A 81 -17.27 -1.99 -6.76
C LEU A 81 -18.60 -1.23 -6.67
N CYS A 82 -18.78 -0.19 -7.50
CA CYS A 82 -19.99 0.64 -7.44
C CYS A 82 -21.19 0.07 -8.20
N ALA A 83 -21.02 -1.09 -8.86
CA ALA A 83 -22.11 -1.71 -9.60
C ALA A 83 -23.27 -2.09 -8.67
N GLY A 84 -24.47 -1.57 -8.97
CA GLY A 84 -25.68 -1.83 -8.20
C GLY A 84 -25.87 -0.95 -6.96
N MET A 85 -24.98 -0.02 -6.68
CA MET A 85 -25.17 1.00 -5.63
C MET A 85 -26.27 1.99 -6.03
N GLN A 86 -26.97 2.53 -5.03
CA GLN A 86 -27.98 3.60 -5.23
C GLN A 86 -27.29 4.95 -5.48
N HIS A 87 -26.14 5.18 -4.85
CA HIS A 87 -25.33 6.37 -4.93
C HIS A 87 -23.88 6.04 -5.33
N PRO A 88 -23.65 5.57 -6.58
CA PRO A 88 -22.32 5.16 -7.04
C PRO A 88 -21.30 6.31 -7.07
N GLU A 89 -21.77 7.57 -7.13
CA GLU A 89 -20.94 8.76 -7.17
C GLU A 89 -20.08 8.98 -5.92
N ARG A 90 -20.40 8.33 -4.81
CA ARG A 90 -19.63 8.40 -3.55
C ARG A 90 -18.61 7.26 -3.37
N MET A 91 -18.63 6.28 -4.29
CA MET A 91 -17.70 5.14 -4.24
C MET A 91 -16.34 5.50 -4.79
N LEU A 92 -15.30 5.12 -4.05
CA LEU A 92 -13.90 5.30 -4.43
C LEU A 92 -13.01 4.23 -3.80
N VAL A 93 -11.75 4.20 -4.17
CA VAL A 93 -10.74 3.40 -3.49
C VAL A 93 -9.76 4.33 -2.77
N ALA A 94 -9.52 4.03 -1.49
CA ALA A 94 -8.43 4.59 -0.71
C ALA A 94 -7.59 3.41 -0.18
N HIS A 95 -6.52 3.09 -0.89
CA HIS A 95 -5.69 1.92 -0.68
C HIS A 95 -4.49 2.23 0.22
N PRO A 96 -4.52 1.87 1.52
CA PRO A 96 -3.39 2.04 2.43
C PRO A 96 -2.40 0.89 2.30
N PHE A 97 -1.16 1.13 2.69
CA PHE A 97 -0.11 0.11 2.67
C PHE A 97 0.15 -0.47 4.07
N GLN A 98 0.44 -1.76 4.10
CA GLN A 98 0.77 -2.48 5.33
C GLN A 98 2.23 -2.23 5.77
N PRO A 99 2.47 -1.95 7.05
CA PRO A 99 1.52 -1.85 8.17
C PRO A 99 0.83 -0.46 8.24
N VAL A 100 -0.49 -0.44 8.11
CA VAL A 100 -1.30 0.79 7.96
C VAL A 100 -1.07 1.83 9.07
N HIS A 101 -0.73 1.36 10.28
CA HIS A 101 -0.53 2.25 11.44
C HIS A 101 0.81 3.02 11.42
N ILE A 102 1.81 2.58 10.65
CA ILE A 102 3.10 3.27 10.55
C ILE A 102 3.43 3.73 9.12
N GLN A 103 2.84 3.12 8.10
CA GLN A 103 3.06 3.51 6.72
C GLN A 103 2.05 4.59 6.31
N PRO A 104 2.49 5.83 6.03
CA PRO A 104 1.58 6.95 5.87
C PRO A 104 0.91 7.00 4.51
N LEU A 105 1.40 6.26 3.50
CA LEU A 105 0.94 6.37 2.12
C LEU A 105 -0.46 5.77 1.92
N VAL A 106 -1.28 6.50 1.18
CA VAL A 106 -2.60 6.05 0.67
C VAL A 106 -2.69 6.40 -0.81
N GLU A 107 -3.07 5.44 -1.64
CA GLU A 107 -3.44 5.67 -3.03
C GLU A 107 -4.94 5.94 -3.11
N LEU A 108 -5.32 7.08 -3.68
CA LEU A 108 -6.70 7.54 -3.81
C LEU A 108 -7.11 7.54 -5.29
N VAL A 109 -8.19 6.84 -5.64
CA VAL A 109 -8.68 6.77 -7.01
C VAL A 109 -10.20 6.62 -7.06
N GLY A 110 -10.82 7.31 -8.02
CA GLY A 110 -12.23 7.15 -8.39
C GLY A 110 -12.42 6.25 -9.61
N GLY A 111 -13.65 5.83 -9.83
CA GLY A 111 -14.14 5.20 -11.05
C GLY A 111 -14.84 6.20 -11.98
N SER A 112 -15.50 5.70 -13.00
CA SER A 112 -16.21 6.52 -13.99
C SER A 112 -17.42 7.28 -13.39
N CYS A 113 -18.05 6.74 -12.35
CA CYS A 113 -19.19 7.32 -11.66
C CYS A 113 -18.81 8.19 -10.45
N THR A 114 -17.55 8.13 -9.98
CA THR A 114 -17.13 8.81 -8.76
C THR A 114 -17.19 10.34 -8.92
N ALA A 115 -17.91 11.00 -8.02
CA ALA A 115 -17.96 12.47 -7.99
C ALA A 115 -16.61 13.06 -7.52
N GLN A 116 -16.21 14.17 -8.11
CA GLN A 116 -15.01 14.88 -7.70
C GLN A 116 -15.11 15.34 -6.23
N SER A 117 -16.29 15.72 -5.76
CA SER A 117 -16.51 16.10 -4.37
C SER A 117 -16.23 14.98 -3.37
N ALA A 118 -16.56 13.72 -3.70
CA ALA A 118 -16.25 12.58 -2.85
C ALA A 118 -14.73 12.35 -2.76
N LEU A 119 -14.02 12.49 -3.89
CA LEU A 119 -12.55 12.41 -3.91
C LEU A 119 -11.91 13.53 -3.10
N GLU A 120 -12.36 14.79 -3.25
CA GLU A 120 -11.80 15.92 -2.51
C GLU A 120 -12.06 15.78 -1.01
N ARG A 121 -13.29 15.46 -0.61
CA ARG A 121 -13.63 15.26 0.81
C ARG A 121 -12.77 14.16 1.44
N THR A 122 -12.62 13.03 0.74
CA THR A 122 -11.76 11.93 1.22
C THR A 122 -10.29 12.35 1.29
N TYR A 123 -9.81 13.09 0.28
CA TYR A 123 -8.44 13.61 0.27
C TYR A 123 -8.18 14.53 1.47
N GLU A 124 -9.06 15.49 1.73
CA GLU A 124 -8.94 16.44 2.84
C GLU A 124 -8.92 15.71 4.20
N LEU A 125 -9.79 14.72 4.39
CA LEU A 125 -9.82 13.90 5.60
C LEU A 125 -8.51 13.12 5.78
N LEU A 126 -7.99 12.51 4.71
CA LEU A 126 -6.73 11.78 4.77
C LEU A 126 -5.54 12.70 5.09
N ILE A 127 -5.48 13.90 4.52
CA ILE A 127 -4.45 14.89 4.85
C ILE A 127 -4.58 15.36 6.30
N ALA A 128 -5.78 15.58 6.79
CA ALA A 128 -6.02 15.93 8.19
C ALA A 128 -5.56 14.82 9.18
N LEU A 129 -5.56 13.57 8.70
CA LEU A 129 -5.02 12.40 9.42
C LEU A 129 -3.51 12.18 9.18
N ASP A 130 -2.80 13.19 8.66
CA ASP A 130 -1.36 13.17 8.34
C ASP A 130 -0.97 12.03 7.37
N ARG A 131 -1.84 11.69 6.43
CA ARG A 131 -1.53 10.71 5.38
C ARG A 131 -0.87 11.37 4.18
N LYS A 132 0.03 10.64 3.53
CA LYS A 132 0.63 11.02 2.24
C LYS A 132 -0.23 10.43 1.14
N VAL A 133 -0.96 11.27 0.40
CA VAL A 133 -1.96 10.80 -0.56
C VAL A 133 -1.46 10.93 -1.98
N VAL A 134 -1.38 9.78 -2.67
CA VAL A 134 -1.15 9.73 -4.13
C VAL A 134 -2.50 9.70 -4.83
N ARG A 135 -2.82 10.77 -5.57
CA ARG A 135 -4.06 10.88 -6.34
C ARG A 135 -3.88 10.30 -7.73
N LEU A 136 -4.50 9.18 -8.02
CA LEU A 136 -4.47 8.57 -9.35
C LEU A 136 -5.54 9.22 -10.23
N LYS A 137 -5.18 9.48 -11.48
CA LYS A 137 -6.11 10.00 -12.50
C LYS A 137 -6.97 8.91 -13.13
N LYS A 138 -6.58 7.64 -12.97
CA LYS A 138 -7.24 6.48 -13.55
C LYS A 138 -6.97 5.24 -12.69
N SER A 139 -8.01 4.44 -12.49
CA SER A 139 -7.89 3.10 -11.91
C SER A 139 -7.18 2.16 -12.89
N VAL A 140 -6.13 1.50 -12.42
CA VAL A 140 -5.37 0.49 -13.17
C VAL A 140 -4.97 -0.64 -12.24
N PRO A 141 -4.84 -1.89 -12.70
CA PRO A 141 -4.39 -3.00 -11.87
C PRO A 141 -3.05 -2.71 -11.18
N GLY A 142 -3.00 -2.88 -9.86
CA GLY A 142 -1.81 -2.65 -9.04
C GLY A 142 -1.49 -1.19 -8.75
N PHE A 143 -2.31 -0.25 -9.18
CA PHE A 143 -2.15 1.21 -8.98
C PHE A 143 -0.72 1.70 -9.30
N VAL A 144 -0.08 2.51 -8.47
CA VAL A 144 1.27 3.02 -8.71
C VAL A 144 2.31 2.17 -7.97
N VAL A 145 2.17 1.99 -6.67
CA VAL A 145 3.21 1.37 -5.83
C VAL A 145 3.41 -0.09 -6.18
N ASN A 146 2.32 -0.87 -6.29
CA ASN A 146 2.44 -2.28 -6.66
C ASN A 146 3.02 -2.45 -8.06
N ARG A 147 2.66 -1.58 -9.02
CA ARG A 147 3.24 -1.64 -10.36
C ARG A 147 4.75 -1.41 -10.36
N LEU A 148 5.22 -0.38 -9.65
CA LEU A 148 6.66 -0.10 -9.52
C LEU A 148 7.38 -1.24 -8.81
N ALA A 149 6.81 -1.74 -7.70
CA ALA A 149 7.38 -2.87 -6.96
C ALA A 149 7.46 -4.14 -7.82
N GLN A 150 6.40 -4.47 -8.58
CA GLN A 150 6.37 -5.64 -9.46
C GLN A 150 7.31 -5.50 -10.67
N ALA A 151 7.49 -4.30 -11.20
CA ALA A 151 8.46 -4.06 -12.26
C ALA A 151 9.89 -4.34 -11.78
N MET A 152 10.25 -3.83 -10.60
CA MET A 152 11.56 -4.11 -9.97
C MET A 152 11.71 -5.59 -9.63
N PHE A 153 10.68 -6.23 -9.08
CA PHE A 153 10.72 -7.65 -8.72
C PHE A 153 10.90 -8.53 -9.96
N ARG A 154 10.15 -8.26 -11.03
CA ARG A 154 10.26 -9.00 -12.31
C ARG A 154 11.67 -8.93 -12.89
N GLU A 155 12.27 -7.75 -12.91
CA GLU A 155 13.64 -7.55 -13.36
C GLU A 155 14.65 -8.26 -12.44
N SER A 156 14.46 -8.18 -11.12
CA SER A 156 15.31 -8.87 -10.15
C SER A 156 15.32 -10.38 -10.33
N LEU A 157 14.16 -10.99 -10.54
CA LEU A 157 14.05 -12.42 -10.80
C LEU A 157 14.71 -12.81 -12.13
N TYR A 158 14.52 -11.98 -13.16
CA TYR A 158 15.17 -12.21 -14.45
C TYR A 158 16.69 -12.21 -14.34
N MET A 159 17.28 -11.25 -13.63
CA MET A 159 18.72 -11.22 -13.38
C MET A 159 19.22 -12.47 -12.65
N ILE A 160 18.45 -13.01 -11.69
CA ILE A 160 18.79 -14.27 -11.01
C ILE A 160 18.73 -15.44 -11.99
N GLU A 161 17.67 -15.57 -12.78
CA GLU A 161 17.50 -16.65 -13.76
C GLU A 161 18.57 -16.64 -14.85
N GLN A 162 19.06 -15.45 -15.24
CA GLN A 162 20.15 -15.29 -16.19
C GLN A 162 21.55 -15.42 -15.55
N GLY A 163 21.64 -15.62 -14.23
CA GLY A 163 22.92 -15.75 -13.53
C GLY A 163 23.74 -14.45 -13.47
N VAL A 164 23.08 -13.30 -13.58
CA VAL A 164 23.74 -11.97 -13.52
C VAL A 164 24.19 -11.67 -12.09
N ALA A 165 23.35 -11.96 -11.09
CA ALA A 165 23.65 -11.73 -9.68
C ALA A 165 22.78 -12.62 -8.78
N ASP A 166 23.25 -12.87 -7.56
CA ASP A 166 22.46 -13.53 -6.53
C ASP A 166 21.46 -12.57 -5.88
N ALA A 167 20.40 -13.13 -5.27
CA ALA A 167 19.35 -12.34 -4.60
C ALA A 167 19.92 -11.38 -3.53
N ALA A 168 20.99 -11.78 -2.83
CA ALA A 168 21.62 -10.95 -1.80
C ALA A 168 22.31 -9.71 -2.37
N ASP A 169 22.96 -9.84 -3.53
CA ASP A 169 23.65 -8.73 -4.20
C ASP A 169 22.66 -7.76 -4.83
N ILE A 170 21.55 -8.27 -5.39
CA ILE A 170 20.45 -7.42 -5.89
C ILE A 170 19.84 -6.63 -4.73
N ASP A 171 19.53 -7.27 -3.60
CA ASP A 171 19.04 -6.59 -2.40
C ASP A 171 20.03 -5.54 -1.87
N LEU A 172 21.34 -5.83 -1.95
CA LEU A 172 22.38 -4.87 -1.56
C LEU A 172 22.32 -3.62 -2.46
N ALA A 173 22.26 -3.80 -3.78
CA ALA A 173 22.18 -2.71 -4.75
C ALA A 173 20.90 -1.87 -4.54
N VAL A 174 19.75 -2.54 -4.37
CA VAL A 174 18.48 -1.85 -4.11
C VAL A 174 18.53 -1.05 -2.81
N ARG A 175 19.05 -1.62 -1.73
CA ARG A 175 19.10 -0.94 -0.42
C ARG A 175 20.02 0.27 -0.40
N TYR A 176 21.20 0.18 -0.99
CA TYR A 176 22.25 1.20 -0.83
C TYR A 176 22.36 2.19 -2.00
N ALA A 177 21.73 1.92 -3.12
CA ALA A 177 21.68 2.85 -4.25
C ALA A 177 20.26 3.33 -4.54
N VAL A 178 19.38 2.43 -4.96
CA VAL A 178 18.03 2.77 -5.42
C VAL A 178 17.15 3.28 -4.27
N GLY A 179 17.04 2.51 -3.19
CA GLY A 179 16.15 2.80 -2.08
C GLY A 179 16.51 4.08 -1.32
N MET A 180 17.78 4.26 -0.96
CA MET A 180 18.23 5.46 -0.24
C MET A 180 18.01 6.74 -1.06
N ARG A 181 18.30 6.68 -2.36
CA ARG A 181 18.13 7.84 -3.25
C ARG A 181 16.68 8.23 -3.40
N TYR A 182 15.83 7.28 -3.74
CA TYR A 182 14.43 7.54 -4.03
C TYR A 182 13.56 7.77 -2.78
N ALA A 183 14.06 7.43 -1.61
CA ALA A 183 13.45 7.86 -0.36
C ALA A 183 13.62 9.36 -0.09
N SER A 184 14.68 9.98 -0.65
CA SER A 184 15.01 11.39 -0.40
C SER A 184 14.43 12.32 -1.47
N ILE A 185 14.58 12.00 -2.74
CA ILE A 185 14.24 12.90 -3.87
C ILE A 185 13.20 12.31 -4.84
N GLY A 186 12.80 11.05 -4.68
CA GLY A 186 11.90 10.38 -5.61
C GLY A 186 12.57 9.94 -6.92
N LEU A 187 11.89 9.03 -7.62
CA LEU A 187 12.41 8.43 -8.85
C LEU A 187 12.47 9.43 -10.00
N LEU A 188 11.36 10.11 -10.28
CA LEU A 188 11.24 10.97 -11.46
C LEU A 188 12.03 12.27 -11.30
N GLU A 189 12.08 12.83 -10.10
CA GLU A 189 12.90 14.01 -9.80
C GLU A 189 14.38 13.72 -10.01
N TYR A 190 14.86 12.54 -9.64
CA TYR A 190 16.23 12.11 -9.90
C TYR A 190 16.54 12.03 -11.40
N PHE A 191 15.67 11.42 -12.21
CA PHE A 191 15.91 11.29 -13.64
C PHE A 191 15.74 12.62 -14.40
N ASP A 192 14.95 13.56 -13.88
CA ASP A 192 14.87 14.92 -14.39
C ASP A 192 16.18 15.70 -14.11
N ASP A 193 16.78 15.54 -12.93
CA ASP A 193 18.09 16.09 -12.59
C ASP A 193 19.23 15.52 -13.43
N VAL A 194 19.21 14.22 -13.71
CA VAL A 194 20.18 13.53 -14.59
C VAL A 194 20.17 14.08 -16.02
N GLY A 195 19.00 14.45 -16.51
CA GLY A 195 18.76 14.97 -17.86
C GLY A 195 18.41 13.91 -18.90
N PHE A 196 17.43 14.23 -19.74
CA PHE A 196 16.87 13.30 -20.73
C PHE A 196 17.82 12.93 -21.86
N ASP A 197 18.82 13.72 -22.14
CA ASP A 197 19.86 13.42 -23.13
C ASP A 197 20.76 12.27 -22.68
N LEU A 198 21.25 12.32 -21.45
CA LEU A 198 22.01 11.21 -20.86
C LEU A 198 21.13 9.98 -20.67
N GLU A 199 19.92 10.16 -20.13
CA GLU A 199 18.98 9.06 -19.90
C GLU A 199 18.60 8.35 -21.21
N LYS A 200 18.40 9.09 -22.31
CA LYS A 200 18.16 8.51 -23.63
C LYS A 200 19.29 7.57 -24.06
N ALA A 201 20.54 7.97 -23.86
CA ALA A 201 21.68 7.14 -24.23
C ALA A 201 21.77 5.85 -23.41
N ILE A 202 21.49 5.95 -22.10
CA ILE A 202 21.42 4.79 -21.19
C ILE A 202 20.27 3.87 -21.61
N ALA A 203 19.07 4.42 -21.77
CA ALA A 203 17.87 3.67 -22.12
C ALA A 203 17.99 2.91 -23.44
N GLN A 204 18.62 3.50 -24.46
CA GLN A 204 18.87 2.83 -25.73
C GLN A 204 19.70 1.56 -25.61
N THR A 205 20.58 1.49 -24.61
CA THR A 205 21.41 0.32 -24.35
C THR A 205 20.71 -0.68 -23.41
N VAL A 206 20.04 -0.18 -22.39
CA VAL A 206 19.50 -1.01 -21.30
C VAL A 206 18.12 -1.58 -21.63
N TYR A 207 17.20 -0.78 -22.19
CA TYR A 207 15.81 -1.21 -22.42
C TYR A 207 15.65 -2.48 -23.27
N PRO A 208 16.46 -2.70 -24.33
CA PRO A 208 16.35 -3.94 -25.12
C PRO A 208 16.64 -5.22 -24.32
N ASP A 209 17.39 -5.11 -23.22
CA ASP A 209 17.84 -6.24 -22.40
C ASP A 209 16.98 -6.41 -21.12
N LEU A 210 16.11 -5.46 -20.78
CA LEU A 210 15.24 -5.57 -19.64
C LEU A 210 14.18 -6.66 -19.83
N CYS A 211 13.82 -7.28 -18.73
CA CYS A 211 12.79 -8.32 -18.67
C CYS A 211 11.43 -7.84 -19.23
N ALA A 212 10.96 -8.46 -20.30
CA ALA A 212 9.68 -8.17 -20.94
C ALA A 212 8.63 -9.30 -20.74
N VAL A 213 8.87 -10.30 -19.88
CA VAL A 213 7.93 -11.39 -19.65
C VAL A 213 6.62 -10.85 -19.05
N ASP A 214 5.49 -11.43 -19.47
CA ASP A 214 4.13 -11.10 -19.03
C ASP A 214 3.49 -12.17 -18.14
N SER A 215 4.25 -13.23 -17.85
CA SER A 215 3.84 -14.37 -17.05
C SER A 215 4.71 -14.52 -15.80
N VAL A 216 4.25 -15.32 -14.84
CA VAL A 216 5.00 -15.63 -13.62
C VAL A 216 6.26 -16.43 -13.99
N GLN A 217 7.43 -15.95 -13.56
CA GLN A 217 8.72 -16.53 -13.88
C GLN A 217 8.93 -17.91 -13.26
N GLN A 218 9.79 -18.72 -13.89
CA GLN A 218 9.96 -20.13 -13.55
C GLN A 218 10.46 -20.32 -12.12
N ILE A 219 11.37 -19.48 -11.65
CA ILE A 219 11.90 -19.54 -10.28
C ILE A 219 10.78 -19.44 -9.21
N VAL A 220 9.72 -18.67 -9.46
CA VAL A 220 8.56 -18.57 -8.56
C VAL A 220 7.70 -19.82 -8.64
N GLN A 221 7.46 -20.32 -9.85
CA GLN A 221 6.68 -21.54 -10.08
C GLN A 221 7.32 -22.76 -9.43
N ASP A 222 8.64 -22.92 -9.60
CA ASP A 222 9.43 -23.99 -9.00
C ASP A 222 9.41 -23.89 -7.47
N GLY A 223 9.54 -22.68 -6.93
CA GLY A 223 9.44 -22.42 -5.50
C GLY A 223 8.08 -22.87 -4.93
N ILE A 224 6.98 -22.53 -5.60
CA ILE A 224 5.63 -22.95 -5.21
C ILE A 224 5.48 -24.47 -5.29
N ALA A 225 5.92 -25.10 -6.38
CA ALA A 225 5.84 -26.54 -6.58
C ALA A 225 6.65 -27.33 -5.51
N ALA A 226 7.78 -26.78 -5.07
CA ALA A 226 8.61 -27.34 -4.01
C ALA A 226 8.11 -27.02 -2.59
N GLY A 227 7.06 -26.22 -2.42
CA GLY A 227 6.60 -25.73 -1.10
C GLY A 227 7.49 -24.63 -0.49
N ASN A 228 8.46 -24.12 -1.23
CA ASN A 228 9.42 -23.10 -0.79
C ASN A 228 8.86 -21.69 -1.03
N THR A 229 7.77 -21.35 -0.35
CA THR A 229 6.99 -20.15 -0.62
C THR A 229 7.43 -18.92 0.19
N GLY A 230 8.65 -18.92 0.71
CA GLY A 230 9.23 -17.80 1.42
C GLY A 230 9.18 -17.94 2.95
N ARG A 231 9.16 -16.82 3.68
CA ARG A 231 9.36 -16.78 5.13
C ARG A 231 8.42 -17.72 5.92
N ARG A 232 7.14 -17.83 5.56
CA ARG A 232 6.20 -18.71 6.27
C ARG A 232 6.53 -20.20 6.13
N ALA A 233 7.12 -20.57 4.99
CA ALA A 233 7.59 -21.93 4.72
C ALA A 233 9.03 -22.19 5.23
N GLY A 234 9.71 -21.15 5.71
CA GLY A 234 11.11 -21.22 6.16
C GLY A 234 12.14 -21.17 5.02
N LEU A 235 11.71 -21.33 3.78
CA LEU A 235 12.57 -21.31 2.59
C LEU A 235 11.87 -20.60 1.43
N GLY A 236 12.63 -19.86 0.64
CA GLY A 236 12.23 -19.17 -0.58
C GLY A 236 13.48 -18.77 -1.35
N LEU A 237 13.57 -17.52 -1.82
CA LEU A 237 14.85 -16.97 -2.32
C LEU A 237 15.94 -16.93 -1.22
N TYR A 238 15.50 -17.00 0.03
CA TYR A 238 16.36 -17.05 1.20
C TYR A 238 16.01 -18.24 2.10
N ASP A 239 17.04 -18.78 2.77
CA ASP A 239 16.86 -19.68 3.91
C ASP A 239 16.53 -18.86 5.17
N TRP A 240 15.27 -18.82 5.53
CA TRP A 240 14.77 -18.05 6.66
C TRP A 240 15.08 -18.66 8.02
N SER A 241 15.47 -19.95 8.05
CA SER A 241 15.94 -20.61 9.28
C SER A 241 17.27 -20.03 9.78
N LYS A 242 18.04 -19.39 8.90
CA LYS A 242 19.30 -18.72 9.19
C LYS A 242 19.18 -17.22 9.48
N LYS A 243 17.96 -16.68 9.43
CA LYS A 243 17.71 -15.24 9.66
C LYS A 243 17.13 -15.02 11.06
N ASP A 244 17.61 -13.99 11.74
CA ASP A 244 17.00 -13.51 12.98
C ASP A 244 15.69 -12.78 12.64
N ASP A 245 14.57 -13.37 13.07
CA ASP A 245 13.22 -12.85 12.83
C ASP A 245 12.99 -11.50 13.53
N ALA A 246 13.50 -11.32 14.74
CA ALA A 246 13.34 -10.07 15.48
C ALA A 246 14.10 -8.93 14.79
N ASP A 247 15.35 -9.18 14.39
CA ASP A 247 16.14 -8.21 13.62
C ASP A 247 15.49 -7.90 12.28
N TYR A 248 14.98 -8.90 11.57
CA TYR A 248 14.27 -8.67 10.31
C TYR A 248 13.04 -7.77 10.49
N LEU A 249 12.20 -8.05 11.48
CA LEU A 249 11.00 -7.26 11.75
C LEU A 249 11.37 -5.83 12.16
N ARG A 250 12.38 -5.65 13.01
CA ARG A 250 12.90 -4.34 13.39
C ARG A 250 13.35 -3.54 12.17
N ARG A 251 14.19 -4.11 11.31
CA ARG A 251 14.68 -3.45 10.08
C ARG A 251 13.55 -3.13 9.09
N LYS A 252 12.53 -3.97 8.99
CA LYS A 252 11.37 -3.76 8.11
C LYS A 252 10.53 -2.56 8.53
N THR A 253 10.43 -2.28 9.83
CA THR A 253 9.56 -1.23 10.38
C THR A 253 10.31 0.07 10.71
N ALA A 254 11.60 -0.01 11.02
CA ALA A 254 12.41 1.11 11.47
C ALA A 254 12.35 2.35 10.54
N PRO A 255 12.42 2.23 9.20
CA PRO A 255 12.36 3.41 8.34
C PRO A 255 11.07 4.22 8.53
N PHE A 256 9.93 3.52 8.68
CA PHE A 256 8.64 4.19 8.89
C PHE A 256 8.52 4.81 10.28
N LEU A 257 8.96 4.11 11.32
CA LEU A 257 8.91 4.61 12.69
C LEU A 257 9.82 5.84 12.89
N ASN A 258 10.96 5.88 12.22
CA ASN A 258 11.90 6.99 12.31
C ASN A 258 11.40 8.24 11.53
N ASP A 259 10.51 8.08 10.57
CA ASP A 259 9.96 9.16 9.76
C ASP A 259 8.59 9.67 10.28
N ILE A 260 8.08 9.09 11.38
CA ILE A 260 6.84 9.55 12.00
C ILE A 260 7.10 10.79 12.86
N HIS A 261 6.44 11.89 12.52
CA HIS A 261 6.48 13.17 13.23
C HIS A 261 5.05 13.63 13.59
N TRP A 262 4.35 12.83 14.38
CA TRP A 262 2.99 13.18 14.78
C TRP A 262 2.96 14.36 15.76
N LYS A 263 2.02 15.28 15.51
CA LYS A 263 1.61 16.28 16.50
C LYS A 263 0.45 15.68 17.30
N LEU A 264 0.78 14.94 18.34
CA LEU A 264 -0.24 14.44 19.27
C LEU A 264 -0.66 15.56 20.22
N PRO A 265 -1.95 15.60 20.65
CA PRO A 265 -2.41 16.51 21.69
C PRO A 265 -1.59 16.32 22.96
N GLU A 266 -1.18 17.46 23.60
CA GLU A 266 -0.49 17.46 24.88
C GLU A 266 -1.36 16.95 26.03
#